data_009200a99ca2dc1bd609686e5a465993
#
_entry.id   009200a99ca2dc1bd609686e5a465993
#
_cell.length_a   1.000
_cell.length_b   1.000
_cell.length_c   1.000
_cell.angle_alpha   90.00
_cell.angle_beta   90.00
_cell.angle_gamma   90.00
#
_symmetry.space_group_name_H-M   'P 1'
#
loop_
_entity.id
_entity.type
_entity.pdbx_description
1 polymer ?
#
loop_
_entity_poly.entity_id
_entity_poly.type
_entity_poly.pdbx_seq_one_letter_code
_entity_poly.pdbx_strand_id
1 'polypeptide(L)'
;QSLLVPGNHLKLLDRYGHETLDSLKQKVSEAYKEYSQLKNELSANTMNEEEKKRKLDLMEFERNEIAGAGLKPGEDAELEELYKKASNSKNISESLSAAYRYAEDTAYDGVDRALREMTAVSEFDGELQSMTDMLATVSDLISDFGRSVRGYLENNSFSEEEFIQIEERLNTVNHLKAKYGKTIEDVLLYGKNLELQYDKLLHQEQYLQDLKEKLAETEKKLEKACRDLSRERKRIAELLSGNITEALVDLNFLDVRFDMVFEQTEHYSADGTDYPYFIISTNVGEEMKPLWQVASGGELSRIMLAMKSCLADADKIETLIFDEIDVGISGRTAQMVAEKIHRIGKTHQVICITHLPQIAAMANHHYPVSYTHLRAHETTLHL
;
A
#
# COMPACT_ATOMS: atom_id res chain seq x y z
N GLN A 1 -26.84 5.22 17.47
CA GLN A 1 -26.94 5.76 16.10
C GLN A 1 -26.38 4.81 15.03
N SER A 2 -25.32 4.01 15.28
CA SER A 2 -24.75 3.10 14.28
C SER A 2 -25.70 1.97 13.82
N LEU A 3 -26.63 1.54 14.69
CA LEU A 3 -27.63 0.51 14.39
C LEU A 3 -28.79 0.99 13.52
N LEU A 4 -28.96 2.31 13.35
CA LEU A 4 -29.95 2.89 12.46
C LEU A 4 -29.46 3.06 11.03
N VAL A 5 -28.17 2.86 10.78
CA VAL A 5 -27.56 3.00 9.47
C VAL A 5 -27.61 1.66 8.74
N PRO A 6 -28.39 1.52 7.65
CA PRO A 6 -28.57 0.24 6.95
C PRO A 6 -27.24 -0.40 6.53
N GLY A 7 -26.27 0.40 6.08
CA GLY A 7 -24.95 -0.10 5.68
C GLY A 7 -24.14 -0.80 6.77
N ASN A 8 -24.56 -0.69 8.04
CA ASN A 8 -23.91 -1.39 9.15
C ASN A 8 -24.58 -2.75 9.47
N HIS A 9 -25.81 -2.99 8.99
CA HIS A 9 -26.57 -4.16 9.35
C HIS A 9 -25.91 -5.46 8.85
N LEU A 10 -25.35 -5.43 7.65
CA LEU A 10 -24.57 -6.56 7.12
C LEU A 10 -23.38 -6.91 8.02
N LYS A 11 -22.62 -5.90 8.44
CA LYS A 11 -21.46 -6.10 9.32
C LYS A 11 -21.84 -6.65 10.68
N LEU A 12 -23.00 -6.25 11.21
CA LEU A 12 -23.52 -6.74 12.49
C LEU A 12 -23.93 -8.21 12.37
N LEU A 13 -24.68 -8.55 11.31
CA LEU A 13 -25.07 -9.91 11.02
C LEU A 13 -23.85 -10.83 10.87
N ASP A 14 -22.86 -10.39 10.06
CA ASP A 14 -21.65 -11.16 9.81
C ASP A 14 -20.83 -11.38 11.08
N ARG A 15 -20.79 -10.40 12.00
CA ARG A 15 -20.11 -10.57 13.28
C ARG A 15 -20.85 -11.52 14.20
N TYR A 16 -22.19 -11.44 14.23
CA TYR A 16 -23.00 -12.35 15.04
C TYR A 16 -22.83 -13.81 14.58
N GLY A 17 -22.76 -14.03 13.27
CA GLY A 17 -22.58 -15.35 12.66
C GLY A 17 -21.14 -15.74 12.36
N HIS A 18 -20.12 -15.07 12.95
CA HIS A 18 -18.70 -15.20 12.54
C HIS A 18 -18.21 -16.65 12.47
N GLU A 19 -18.62 -17.53 13.38
CA GLU A 19 -18.18 -18.92 13.42
C GLU A 19 -18.50 -19.68 12.12
N THR A 20 -19.63 -19.39 11.47
CA THR A 20 -20.09 -20.08 10.27
C THR A 20 -19.88 -19.25 9.00
N LEU A 21 -19.97 -17.93 9.10
CA LEU A 21 -19.91 -17.02 7.95
C LEU A 21 -18.48 -16.73 7.47
N ASP A 22 -17.49 -16.71 8.36
CA ASP A 22 -16.12 -16.27 8.00
C ASP A 22 -15.51 -17.14 6.89
N SER A 23 -15.70 -18.45 6.91
CA SER A 23 -15.21 -19.34 5.86
C SER A 23 -15.90 -19.11 4.50
N LEU A 24 -17.20 -18.78 4.52
CA LEU A 24 -17.97 -18.48 3.30
C LEU A 24 -17.63 -17.09 2.75
N LYS A 25 -17.43 -16.11 3.62
CA LYS A 25 -16.97 -14.77 3.26
C LYS A 25 -15.59 -14.82 2.61
N GLN A 26 -14.67 -15.61 3.15
CA GLN A 26 -13.36 -15.79 2.55
C GLN A 26 -13.46 -16.34 1.12
N LYS A 27 -14.28 -17.37 0.89
CA LYS A 27 -14.51 -17.93 -0.45
C LYS A 27 -15.08 -16.89 -1.43
N VAL A 28 -16.03 -16.07 -0.98
CA VAL A 28 -16.58 -14.97 -1.79
C VAL A 28 -15.51 -13.93 -2.10
N SER A 29 -14.75 -13.51 -1.11
CA SER A 29 -13.67 -12.53 -1.26
C SER A 29 -12.59 -12.99 -2.23
N GLU A 30 -12.17 -14.25 -2.14
CA GLU A 30 -11.18 -14.86 -3.05
C GLU A 30 -11.74 -14.94 -4.49
N ALA A 31 -12.97 -15.43 -4.66
CA ALA A 31 -13.62 -15.51 -5.97
C ALA A 31 -13.87 -14.13 -6.58
N TYR A 32 -14.26 -13.14 -5.77
CA TYR A 32 -14.43 -11.76 -6.21
C TYR A 32 -13.12 -11.11 -6.64
N LYS A 33 -12.04 -11.37 -5.92
CA LYS A 33 -10.70 -10.88 -6.28
C LYS A 33 -10.28 -11.40 -7.66
N GLU A 34 -10.45 -12.70 -7.89
CA GLU A 34 -10.16 -13.33 -9.19
C GLU A 34 -11.05 -12.76 -10.29
N TYR A 35 -12.36 -12.67 -10.06
CA TYR A 35 -13.32 -12.06 -10.98
C TYR A 35 -12.98 -10.62 -11.33
N SER A 36 -12.69 -9.79 -10.32
CA SER A 36 -12.33 -8.40 -10.50
C SER A 36 -11.04 -8.22 -11.30
N GLN A 37 -10.04 -9.06 -11.05
CA GLN A 37 -8.79 -9.07 -11.81
C GLN A 37 -9.04 -9.40 -13.29
N LEU A 38 -9.78 -10.49 -13.57
CA LEU A 38 -10.11 -10.90 -14.93
C LEU A 38 -10.95 -9.85 -15.66
N LYS A 39 -11.93 -9.23 -14.98
CA LYS A 39 -12.76 -8.17 -15.52
C LYS A 39 -11.95 -6.91 -15.87
N ASN A 40 -11.05 -6.49 -15.00
CA ASN A 40 -10.16 -5.36 -15.24
C ASN A 40 -9.19 -5.68 -16.40
N GLU A 41 -8.66 -6.89 -16.45
CA GLU A 41 -7.79 -7.35 -17.51
C GLU A 41 -8.52 -7.39 -18.86
N LEU A 42 -9.76 -7.84 -18.90
CA LEU A 42 -10.61 -7.81 -20.08
C LEU A 42 -10.87 -6.38 -20.55
N SER A 43 -11.21 -5.47 -19.62
CA SER A 43 -11.48 -4.07 -19.94
C SER A 43 -10.22 -3.32 -20.43
N ALA A 44 -9.07 -3.64 -19.88
CA ALA A 44 -7.77 -3.05 -20.30
C ALA A 44 -7.33 -3.53 -21.69
N ASN A 45 -7.79 -4.72 -22.12
CA ASN A 45 -7.42 -5.29 -23.40
C ASN A 45 -8.40 -4.93 -24.56
N THR A 46 -9.49 -4.22 -24.27
CA THR A 46 -10.41 -3.66 -25.30
C THR A 46 -9.86 -2.31 -25.79
N MET A 47 -8.72 -2.32 -26.45
CA MET A 47 -8.12 -1.11 -27.03
C MET A 47 -8.54 -0.94 -28.51
N ASN A 48 -8.55 0.33 -28.97
CA ASN A 48 -8.73 0.64 -30.40
C ASN A 48 -7.55 0.08 -31.24
N GLU A 49 -7.78 -0.37 -32.44
CA GLU A 49 -6.81 -0.96 -33.36
C GLU A 49 -5.56 -0.07 -33.59
N GLU A 50 -5.75 1.25 -33.70
CA GLU A 50 -4.61 2.18 -33.85
C GLU A 50 -3.74 2.28 -32.59
N GLU A 51 -4.38 2.30 -31.42
CA GLU A 51 -3.67 2.31 -30.13
C GLU A 51 -2.92 1.00 -29.90
N LYS A 52 -3.54 -0.12 -30.29
CA LYS A 52 -2.92 -1.44 -30.24
C LYS A 52 -1.66 -1.49 -31.11
N LYS A 53 -1.74 -1.01 -32.36
CA LYS A 53 -0.59 -0.99 -33.27
C LYS A 53 0.57 -0.15 -32.70
N ARG A 54 0.27 1.07 -32.22
CA ARG A 54 1.28 1.93 -31.59
C ARG A 54 1.93 1.27 -30.38
N LYS A 55 1.13 0.57 -29.58
CA LYS A 55 1.64 -0.13 -28.40
C LYS A 55 2.51 -1.33 -28.79
N LEU A 56 2.13 -2.09 -29.81
CA LEU A 56 2.95 -3.19 -30.34
C LEU A 56 4.28 -2.68 -30.87
N ASP A 57 4.30 -1.61 -31.69
CA ASP A 57 5.51 -1.00 -32.24
C ASP A 57 6.46 -0.54 -31.09
N LEU A 58 5.92 0.09 -30.05
CA LEU A 58 6.70 0.53 -28.89
C LEU A 58 7.28 -0.67 -28.11
N MET A 59 6.46 -1.67 -27.81
CA MET A 59 6.89 -2.87 -27.10
C MET A 59 7.94 -3.65 -27.88
N GLU A 60 7.80 -3.73 -29.19
CA GLU A 60 8.79 -4.37 -30.06
C GLU A 60 10.12 -3.64 -30.00
N PHE A 61 10.10 -2.31 -30.06
CA PHE A 61 11.30 -1.49 -29.91
C PHE A 61 11.99 -1.74 -28.56
N GLU A 62 11.26 -1.62 -27.45
CA GLU A 62 11.79 -1.80 -26.09
C GLU A 62 12.34 -3.23 -25.89
N ARG A 63 11.62 -4.23 -26.37
CA ARG A 63 12.06 -5.64 -26.31
C ARG A 63 13.37 -5.83 -27.07
N ASN A 64 13.47 -5.29 -28.30
CA ASN A 64 14.66 -5.43 -29.13
C ASN A 64 15.85 -4.68 -28.52
N GLU A 65 15.61 -3.53 -27.88
CA GLU A 65 16.65 -2.75 -27.19
C GLU A 65 17.20 -3.55 -25.98
N ILE A 66 16.34 -4.12 -25.17
CA ILE A 66 16.77 -4.93 -24.01
C ILE A 66 17.47 -6.24 -24.45
N ALA A 67 16.85 -6.95 -25.40
CA ALA A 67 17.40 -8.23 -25.90
C ALA A 67 18.73 -8.01 -26.63
N GLY A 68 18.81 -6.98 -27.48
CA GLY A 68 20.02 -6.62 -28.23
C GLY A 68 21.21 -6.24 -27.33
N ALA A 69 20.93 -5.72 -26.15
CA ALA A 69 21.96 -5.39 -25.16
C ALA A 69 22.62 -6.60 -24.52
N GLY A 70 21.96 -7.76 -24.50
CA GLY A 70 22.51 -9.01 -23.97
C GLY A 70 23.02 -8.91 -22.52
N LEU A 71 22.23 -8.26 -21.64
CA LEU A 71 22.61 -8.01 -20.25
C LEU A 71 22.79 -9.31 -19.46
N LYS A 72 23.78 -9.33 -18.58
CA LYS A 72 24.05 -10.44 -17.67
C LYS A 72 23.88 -9.98 -16.22
N PRO A 73 23.23 -10.79 -15.36
CA PRO A 73 23.12 -10.44 -13.94
C PRO A 73 24.49 -10.20 -13.31
N GLY A 74 24.65 -9.09 -12.59
CA GLY A 74 25.91 -8.72 -11.93
C GLY A 74 26.96 -8.06 -12.83
N GLU A 75 26.72 -7.95 -14.13
CA GLU A 75 27.65 -7.34 -15.11
C GLU A 75 27.97 -5.87 -14.77
N ASP A 76 27.00 -5.12 -14.23
CA ASP A 76 27.20 -3.72 -13.84
C ASP A 76 28.26 -3.55 -12.75
N ALA A 77 28.25 -4.42 -11.74
CA ALA A 77 29.24 -4.38 -10.67
C ALA A 77 30.64 -4.73 -11.18
N GLU A 78 30.76 -5.73 -12.05
CA GLU A 78 32.00 -6.10 -12.70
C GLU A 78 32.55 -4.96 -13.60
N LEU A 79 31.69 -4.36 -14.40
CA LEU A 79 32.05 -3.24 -15.27
C LEU A 79 32.45 -1.99 -14.47
N GLU A 80 31.76 -1.68 -13.37
CA GLU A 80 32.13 -0.56 -12.50
C GLU A 80 33.53 -0.75 -11.88
N GLU A 81 33.84 -1.97 -11.46
CA GLU A 81 35.17 -2.30 -10.92
C GLU A 81 36.25 -2.18 -12.00
N LEU A 82 35.98 -2.73 -13.19
CA LEU A 82 36.88 -2.63 -14.34
C LEU A 82 37.08 -1.18 -14.77
N TYR A 83 36.01 -0.39 -14.85
CA TYR A 83 36.07 1.03 -15.22
C TYR A 83 36.91 1.82 -14.22
N LYS A 84 36.74 1.61 -12.92
CA LYS A 84 37.56 2.26 -11.89
C LYS A 84 39.05 1.92 -12.03
N LYS A 85 39.37 0.65 -12.25
CA LYS A 85 40.76 0.21 -12.47
C LYS A 85 41.34 0.87 -13.74
N ALA A 86 40.58 0.83 -14.80
CA ALA A 86 40.97 1.36 -16.09
C ALA A 86 41.13 2.90 -16.10
N SER A 87 40.19 3.61 -15.49
CA SER A 87 40.25 5.07 -15.36
C SER A 87 41.47 5.52 -14.53
N ASN A 88 41.76 4.81 -13.42
CA ASN A 88 42.96 5.08 -12.64
C ASN A 88 44.23 4.80 -13.44
N SER A 89 44.30 3.71 -14.19
CA SER A 89 45.45 3.39 -15.05
C SER A 89 45.64 4.43 -16.14
N LYS A 90 44.55 4.89 -16.79
CA LYS A 90 44.59 5.96 -17.79
C LYS A 90 45.12 7.27 -17.19
N ASN A 91 44.58 7.71 -16.05
CA ASN A 91 45.04 8.94 -15.38
C ASN A 91 46.49 8.87 -14.97
N ILE A 92 46.97 7.71 -14.48
CA ILE A 92 48.39 7.48 -14.14
C ILE A 92 49.25 7.57 -15.42
N SER A 93 48.82 6.92 -16.51
CA SER A 93 49.56 6.89 -17.76
C SER A 93 49.64 8.30 -18.41
N GLU A 94 48.54 9.07 -18.41
CA GLU A 94 48.52 10.44 -18.89
C GLU A 94 49.43 11.35 -18.07
N SER A 95 49.37 11.26 -16.74
CA SER A 95 50.20 12.05 -15.83
C SER A 95 51.68 11.72 -15.98
N LEU A 96 52.01 10.42 -16.05
CA LEU A 96 53.39 9.98 -16.25
C LEU A 96 53.93 10.39 -17.63
N SER A 97 53.09 10.30 -18.68
CA SER A 97 53.46 10.75 -20.02
C SER A 97 53.71 12.26 -20.11
N ALA A 98 52.91 13.05 -19.37
CA ALA A 98 53.12 14.48 -19.23
C ALA A 98 54.42 14.78 -18.44
N ALA A 99 54.65 14.10 -17.32
CA ALA A 99 55.88 14.24 -16.54
C ALA A 99 57.13 13.86 -17.34
N TYR A 100 57.04 12.80 -18.13
CA TYR A 100 58.11 12.36 -19.04
C TYR A 100 58.45 13.44 -20.04
N ARG A 101 57.46 14.02 -20.73
CA ARG A 101 57.68 15.13 -21.71
C ARG A 101 58.32 16.34 -21.04
N TYR A 102 57.88 16.74 -19.88
CA TYR A 102 58.50 17.87 -19.16
C TYR A 102 59.92 17.56 -18.75
N ALA A 103 60.26 16.37 -18.32
CA ALA A 103 61.60 15.95 -17.95
C ALA A 103 62.53 15.87 -19.15
N GLU A 104 62.14 15.11 -20.16
CA GLU A 104 62.97 14.85 -21.37
C GLU A 104 63.04 16.04 -22.32
N ASP A 105 61.89 16.63 -22.72
CA ASP A 105 61.84 17.64 -23.78
C ASP A 105 62.18 19.04 -23.25
N THR A 106 61.99 19.31 -21.95
CA THR A 106 62.17 20.65 -21.43
C THR A 106 63.35 20.74 -20.48
N ALA A 107 63.36 19.90 -19.42
CA ALA A 107 64.37 19.98 -18.37
C ALA A 107 65.71 19.42 -18.83
N TYR A 108 65.72 18.28 -19.52
CA TYR A 108 66.95 17.68 -20.05
C TYR A 108 67.67 18.59 -21.03
N ASP A 109 66.89 19.13 -22.01
CA ASP A 109 67.45 20.08 -22.99
C ASP A 109 68.02 21.34 -22.31
N GLY A 110 67.32 21.85 -21.29
CA GLY A 110 67.81 23.00 -20.52
C GLY A 110 69.07 22.71 -19.77
N VAL A 111 69.12 21.58 -19.08
CA VAL A 111 70.28 21.13 -18.30
C VAL A 111 71.47 20.79 -19.20
N ASP A 112 71.24 20.12 -20.35
CA ASP A 112 72.29 19.78 -21.33
C ASP A 112 72.94 21.03 -21.94
N ARG A 113 72.12 22.08 -22.27
CA ARG A 113 72.68 23.37 -22.70
C ARG A 113 73.51 24.03 -21.63
N ALA A 114 73.01 24.05 -20.39
CA ALA A 114 73.75 24.62 -19.26
C ALA A 114 75.04 23.84 -19.02
N LEU A 115 75.01 22.53 -19.12
CA LEU A 115 76.21 21.65 -18.95
C LEU A 115 77.27 21.96 -20.03
N ARG A 116 76.87 22.14 -21.28
CA ARG A 116 77.80 22.54 -22.40
C ARG A 116 78.47 23.86 -22.08
N GLU A 117 77.71 24.88 -21.70
CA GLU A 117 78.27 26.21 -21.36
C GLU A 117 79.26 26.12 -20.18
N MET A 118 78.86 25.36 -19.14
CA MET A 118 79.70 25.19 -17.97
C MET A 118 80.95 24.39 -18.26
N THR A 119 80.85 23.33 -19.07
CA THR A 119 81.99 22.51 -19.49
C THR A 119 83.00 23.33 -20.24
N ALA A 120 82.60 24.30 -21.10
CA ALA A 120 83.46 25.16 -21.85
C ALA A 120 84.32 26.10 -20.97
N VAL A 121 83.89 26.39 -19.73
CA VAL A 121 84.57 27.29 -18.81
C VAL A 121 85.16 26.60 -17.60
N SER A 122 84.83 25.38 -17.29
CA SER A 122 85.27 24.61 -16.12
C SER A 122 86.76 24.33 -16.07
N GLU A 123 87.44 24.30 -17.24
CA GLU A 123 88.92 24.15 -17.36
C GLU A 123 89.66 25.37 -16.81
N PHE A 124 88.99 26.53 -16.70
CA PHE A 124 89.68 27.79 -16.32
C PHE A 124 89.60 28.04 -14.78
N ASP A 125 88.70 27.34 -14.04
CA ASP A 125 88.54 27.54 -12.60
C ASP A 125 88.07 26.27 -11.92
N GLY A 126 88.77 25.78 -10.91
CA GLY A 126 88.47 24.54 -10.19
C GLY A 126 87.17 24.57 -9.39
N GLU A 127 86.68 25.76 -9.03
CA GLU A 127 85.37 25.87 -8.36
C GLU A 127 84.24 25.62 -9.33
N LEU A 128 84.43 25.91 -10.63
CA LEU A 128 83.45 25.67 -11.68
C LEU A 128 83.32 24.18 -12.00
N GLN A 129 84.33 23.39 -11.78
CA GLN A 129 84.26 21.93 -11.95
C GLN A 129 83.20 21.31 -11.06
N SER A 130 83.14 21.72 -9.80
CA SER A 130 82.12 21.21 -8.85
C SER A 130 80.68 21.54 -9.30
N MET A 131 80.46 22.74 -9.89
CA MET A 131 79.16 23.14 -10.42
C MET A 131 78.82 22.35 -11.71
N THR A 132 79.79 22.06 -12.52
CA THR A 132 79.62 21.20 -13.73
C THR A 132 79.29 19.78 -13.36
N ASP A 133 79.94 19.19 -12.32
CA ASP A 133 79.60 17.87 -11.84
C ASP A 133 78.17 17.77 -11.25
N MET A 134 77.71 18.84 -10.60
CA MET A 134 76.33 18.95 -10.14
C MET A 134 75.35 18.92 -11.31
N LEU A 135 75.58 19.69 -12.38
CA LEU A 135 74.74 19.66 -13.56
C LEU A 135 74.74 18.31 -14.27
N ALA A 136 75.93 17.65 -14.35
CA ALA A 136 76.04 16.31 -14.89
C ALA A 136 75.20 15.33 -14.06
N THR A 137 75.24 15.41 -12.72
CA THR A 137 74.42 14.58 -11.85
C THR A 137 72.93 14.82 -12.05
N VAL A 138 72.49 16.07 -12.25
CA VAL A 138 71.06 16.39 -12.57
C VAL A 138 70.68 15.81 -13.94
N SER A 139 71.54 15.89 -14.96
CA SER A 139 71.31 15.28 -16.28
C SER A 139 71.11 13.77 -16.15
N ASP A 140 71.97 13.09 -15.42
CA ASP A 140 71.84 11.64 -15.21
C ASP A 140 70.56 11.28 -14.47
N LEU A 141 70.19 12.03 -13.41
CA LEU A 141 68.93 11.83 -12.68
C LEU A 141 67.69 12.01 -13.52
N ILE A 142 67.68 12.99 -14.44
CA ILE A 142 66.56 13.20 -15.39
C ILE A 142 66.47 11.99 -16.36
N SER A 143 67.60 11.53 -16.90
CA SER A 143 67.67 10.38 -17.76
C SER A 143 67.19 9.10 -17.05
N ASP A 144 67.62 8.89 -15.77
CA ASP A 144 67.17 7.73 -14.97
C ASP A 144 65.69 7.79 -14.68
N PHE A 145 65.15 8.97 -14.37
CA PHE A 145 63.69 9.19 -14.23
C PHE A 145 62.98 8.86 -15.53
N GLY A 146 63.46 9.36 -16.67
CA GLY A 146 62.86 9.07 -17.96
C GLY A 146 62.84 7.57 -18.29
N ARG A 147 63.93 6.86 -18.01
CA ARG A 147 63.97 5.39 -18.17
C ARG A 147 62.98 4.67 -17.24
N SER A 148 62.86 5.11 -16.00
CA SER A 148 61.94 4.55 -15.02
C SER A 148 60.48 4.74 -15.41
N VAL A 149 60.12 5.93 -15.88
CA VAL A 149 58.74 6.25 -16.38
C VAL A 149 58.44 5.39 -17.62
N ARG A 150 59.36 5.31 -18.57
CA ARG A 150 59.18 4.49 -19.78
C ARG A 150 58.95 3.02 -19.44
N GLY A 151 59.81 2.47 -18.58
CA GLY A 151 59.66 1.07 -18.11
C GLY A 151 58.31 0.83 -17.37
N TYR A 152 57.84 1.80 -16.59
CA TYR A 152 56.54 1.68 -15.96
C TYR A 152 55.39 1.70 -16.96
N LEU A 153 55.43 2.65 -17.96
CA LEU A 153 54.42 2.73 -18.99
C LEU A 153 54.35 1.50 -19.87
N GLU A 154 55.51 0.94 -20.25
CA GLU A 154 55.58 -0.30 -21.04
C GLU A 154 55.00 -1.53 -20.32
N ASN A 155 55.25 -1.65 -19.02
CA ASN A 155 54.76 -2.77 -18.20
C ASN A 155 53.30 -2.60 -17.72
N ASN A 156 52.76 -1.37 -17.72
CA ASN A 156 51.40 -1.05 -17.28
C ASN A 156 50.59 -0.36 -18.36
N SER A 157 50.87 -0.65 -19.62
CA SER A 157 50.10 -0.09 -20.75
C SER A 157 48.66 -0.60 -20.66
N PHE A 158 47.73 0.28 -20.32
CA PHE A 158 46.31 0.04 -20.45
C PHE A 158 45.91 0.30 -21.89
N SER A 159 45.15 -0.64 -22.50
CA SER A 159 44.64 -0.43 -23.85
C SER A 159 43.55 0.62 -23.83
N GLU A 160 43.75 1.72 -24.55
CA GLU A 160 42.73 2.77 -24.70
C GLU A 160 41.47 2.21 -25.37
N GLU A 161 41.62 1.24 -26.24
CA GLU A 161 40.50 0.55 -26.89
C GLU A 161 39.68 -0.25 -25.87
N GLU A 162 40.33 -0.94 -24.93
CA GLU A 162 39.63 -1.65 -23.87
C GLU A 162 38.88 -0.70 -22.94
N PHE A 163 39.46 0.45 -22.60
CA PHE A 163 38.78 1.47 -21.79
C PHE A 163 37.52 2.00 -22.48
N ILE A 164 37.59 2.32 -23.74
CA ILE A 164 36.44 2.79 -24.51
C ILE A 164 35.35 1.71 -24.55
N GLN A 165 35.72 0.46 -24.77
CA GLN A 165 34.74 -0.66 -24.75
C GLN A 165 34.06 -0.82 -23.42
N ILE A 166 34.78 -0.73 -22.30
CA ILE A 166 34.20 -0.81 -20.94
C ILE A 166 33.27 0.39 -20.70
N GLU A 167 33.70 1.60 -21.09
CA GLU A 167 32.90 2.81 -20.91
C GLU A 167 31.62 2.77 -21.75
N GLU A 168 31.69 2.40 -23.01
CA GLU A 168 30.51 2.25 -23.88
C GLU A 168 29.55 1.15 -23.33
N ARG A 169 30.10 0.04 -22.87
CA ARG A 169 29.29 -1.04 -22.29
C ARG A 169 28.61 -0.60 -20.99
N LEU A 170 29.34 0.04 -20.10
CA LEU A 170 28.81 0.57 -18.84
C LEU A 170 27.72 1.64 -19.09
N ASN A 171 27.96 2.52 -20.06
CA ASN A 171 26.98 3.52 -20.48
C ASN A 171 25.70 2.86 -21.01
N THR A 172 25.83 1.83 -21.81
CA THR A 172 24.68 1.05 -22.32
C THR A 172 23.88 0.42 -21.17
N VAL A 173 24.57 -0.23 -20.24
CA VAL A 173 23.94 -0.85 -19.05
C VAL A 173 23.23 0.20 -18.21
N ASN A 174 23.89 1.33 -17.92
CA ASN A 174 23.31 2.41 -17.11
C ASN A 174 22.14 3.09 -17.81
N HIS A 175 22.21 3.27 -19.14
CA HIS A 175 21.10 3.79 -19.93
C HIS A 175 19.86 2.90 -19.80
N LEU A 176 20.03 1.59 -19.93
CA LEU A 176 18.93 0.63 -19.79
C LEU A 176 18.39 0.57 -18.37
N LYS A 177 19.27 0.62 -17.37
CA LYS A 177 18.87 0.71 -15.95
C LYS A 177 18.05 1.97 -15.67
N ALA A 178 18.46 3.13 -16.18
CA ALA A 178 17.73 4.38 -16.01
C ALA A 178 16.35 4.38 -16.69
N LYS A 179 16.20 3.62 -17.78
CA LYS A 179 14.98 3.59 -18.58
C LYS A 179 13.99 2.50 -18.13
N TYR A 180 14.46 1.33 -17.71
CA TYR A 180 13.64 0.14 -17.53
C TYR A 180 13.67 -0.47 -16.12
N GLY A 181 14.63 -0.08 -15.25
CA GLY A 181 14.70 -0.63 -13.90
C GLY A 181 15.95 -0.16 -13.15
N LYS A 182 15.98 -0.31 -11.85
CA LYS A 182 17.11 0.14 -11.02
C LYS A 182 18.31 -0.81 -11.06
N THR A 183 18.07 -2.07 -11.33
CA THR A 183 19.08 -3.14 -11.42
C THR A 183 18.97 -3.86 -12.76
N ILE A 184 20.01 -4.63 -13.14
CA ILE A 184 19.95 -5.47 -14.34
C ILE A 184 18.83 -6.49 -14.23
N GLU A 185 18.62 -7.05 -13.04
CA GLU A 185 17.54 -8.01 -12.78
C GLU A 185 16.17 -7.38 -13.01
N ASP A 186 15.97 -6.11 -12.59
CA ASP A 186 14.74 -5.36 -12.86
C ASP A 186 14.52 -5.17 -14.36
N VAL A 187 15.56 -4.81 -15.10
CA VAL A 187 15.52 -4.63 -16.57
C VAL A 187 15.17 -5.95 -17.27
N LEU A 188 15.79 -7.04 -16.85
CA LEU A 188 15.50 -8.39 -17.39
C LEU A 188 14.10 -8.86 -17.06
N LEU A 189 13.64 -8.58 -15.83
CA LEU A 189 12.25 -8.87 -15.40
C LEU A 189 11.25 -8.03 -16.20
N TYR A 190 11.55 -6.74 -16.40
CA TYR A 190 10.75 -5.85 -17.26
C TYR A 190 10.68 -6.41 -18.68
N GLY A 191 11.81 -6.80 -19.28
CA GLY A 191 11.87 -7.40 -20.61
C GLY A 191 11.05 -8.66 -20.72
N LYS A 192 11.12 -9.54 -19.73
CA LYS A 192 10.29 -10.77 -19.67
C LYS A 192 8.79 -10.47 -19.58
N ASN A 193 8.42 -9.50 -18.74
CA ASN A 193 7.03 -9.08 -18.62
C ASN A 193 6.53 -8.41 -19.90
N LEU A 194 7.40 -7.63 -20.55
CA LEU A 194 7.11 -6.99 -21.82
C LEU A 194 6.87 -8.03 -22.94
N GLU A 195 7.69 -9.08 -22.99
CA GLU A 195 7.53 -10.20 -23.93
C GLU A 195 6.18 -10.89 -23.74
N LEU A 196 5.83 -11.19 -22.48
CA LEU A 196 4.52 -11.77 -22.15
C LEU A 196 3.35 -10.84 -22.57
N GLN A 197 3.52 -9.53 -22.41
CA GLN A 197 2.51 -8.56 -22.82
C GLN A 197 2.43 -8.42 -24.34
N TYR A 198 3.58 -8.44 -25.02
CA TYR A 198 3.66 -8.41 -26.48
C TYR A 198 2.98 -9.62 -27.11
N ASP A 199 3.32 -10.84 -26.63
CA ASP A 199 2.70 -12.07 -27.09
C ASP A 199 1.18 -12.09 -26.84
N LYS A 200 0.74 -11.60 -25.69
CA LYS A 200 -0.68 -11.43 -25.37
C LYS A 200 -1.39 -10.50 -26.34
N LEU A 201 -0.77 -9.39 -26.71
CA LEU A 201 -1.33 -8.45 -27.69
C LEU A 201 -1.34 -9.00 -29.11
N LEU A 202 -0.32 -9.76 -29.48
CA LEU A 202 -0.20 -10.38 -30.80
C LEU A 202 -1.27 -11.45 -31.03
N HIS A 203 -1.54 -12.24 -29.98
CA HIS A 203 -2.55 -13.28 -29.98
C HIS A 203 -3.85 -12.84 -29.30
N GLN A 204 -4.17 -11.56 -29.36
CA GLN A 204 -5.24 -10.93 -28.61
C GLN A 204 -6.60 -11.57 -28.78
N GLU A 205 -6.91 -12.04 -29.97
CA GLU A 205 -8.25 -12.61 -30.26
C GLU A 205 -8.47 -13.94 -29.52
N GLN A 206 -7.49 -14.82 -29.59
CA GLN A 206 -7.49 -16.07 -28.83
C GLN A 206 -7.47 -15.81 -27.33
N TYR A 207 -6.57 -14.92 -26.90
CA TYR A 207 -6.43 -14.53 -25.50
C TYR A 207 -7.71 -13.90 -24.93
N LEU A 208 -8.36 -13.00 -25.68
CA LEU A 208 -9.64 -12.39 -25.26
C LEU A 208 -10.76 -13.43 -25.15
N GLN A 209 -10.76 -14.43 -26.05
CA GLN A 209 -11.71 -15.52 -25.97
C GLN A 209 -11.47 -16.37 -24.71
N ASP A 210 -10.22 -16.77 -24.46
CA ASP A 210 -9.83 -17.54 -23.28
C ASP A 210 -10.14 -16.76 -21.98
N LEU A 211 -9.91 -15.43 -22.00
CA LEU A 211 -10.20 -14.55 -20.86
C LEU A 211 -11.70 -14.45 -20.58
N LYS A 212 -12.53 -14.34 -21.65
CA LYS A 212 -13.99 -14.34 -21.53
C LYS A 212 -14.51 -15.66 -20.97
N GLU A 213 -13.97 -16.79 -21.41
CA GLU A 213 -14.34 -18.10 -20.90
C GLU A 213 -13.96 -18.26 -19.42
N LYS A 214 -12.74 -17.87 -19.03
CA LYS A 214 -12.30 -17.86 -17.64
C LYS A 214 -13.14 -16.93 -16.78
N LEU A 215 -13.46 -15.74 -17.28
CA LEU A 215 -14.32 -14.78 -16.58
C LEU A 215 -15.70 -15.40 -16.32
N ALA A 216 -16.31 -16.01 -17.32
CA ALA A 216 -17.63 -16.64 -17.20
C ALA A 216 -17.61 -17.84 -16.22
N GLU A 217 -16.52 -18.62 -16.19
CA GLU A 217 -16.35 -19.70 -15.22
C GLU A 217 -16.19 -19.16 -13.79
N THR A 218 -15.36 -18.13 -13.62
CA THR A 218 -15.12 -17.50 -12.31
C THR A 218 -16.38 -16.80 -11.82
N GLU A 219 -17.15 -16.17 -12.71
CA GLU A 219 -18.44 -15.56 -12.38
C GLU A 219 -19.45 -16.60 -11.85
N LYS A 220 -19.54 -17.77 -12.47
CA LYS A 220 -20.38 -18.87 -11.95
C LYS A 220 -19.91 -19.36 -10.56
N LYS A 221 -18.60 -19.43 -10.33
CA LYS A 221 -18.05 -19.78 -9.01
C LYS A 221 -18.41 -18.72 -7.98
N LEU A 222 -18.25 -17.44 -8.32
CA LEU A 222 -18.58 -16.31 -7.46
C LEU A 222 -20.09 -16.28 -7.16
N GLU A 223 -20.93 -16.43 -8.17
CA GLU A 223 -22.40 -16.49 -8.00
C GLU A 223 -22.82 -17.62 -7.04
N LYS A 224 -22.22 -18.80 -7.20
CA LYS A 224 -22.47 -19.92 -6.28
C LYS A 224 -22.02 -19.59 -4.84
N ALA A 225 -20.83 -19.03 -4.69
CA ALA A 225 -20.31 -18.64 -3.38
C ALA A 225 -21.20 -17.57 -2.72
N CYS A 226 -21.65 -16.56 -3.48
CA CYS A 226 -22.59 -15.55 -2.99
C CYS A 226 -23.94 -16.16 -2.57
N ARG A 227 -24.48 -17.09 -3.35
CA ARG A 227 -25.73 -17.80 -2.98
C ARG A 227 -25.58 -18.62 -1.71
N ASP A 228 -24.47 -19.33 -1.54
CA ASP A 228 -24.22 -20.12 -0.34
C ASP A 228 -24.05 -19.22 0.89
N LEU A 229 -23.34 -18.08 0.75
CA LEU A 229 -23.20 -17.07 1.79
C LEU A 229 -24.55 -16.43 2.15
N SER A 230 -25.34 -16.02 1.14
CA SER A 230 -26.67 -15.43 1.36
C SER A 230 -27.62 -16.37 2.07
N ARG A 231 -27.62 -17.66 1.71
CA ARG A 231 -28.44 -18.67 2.40
C ARG A 231 -28.07 -18.78 3.88
N GLU A 232 -26.79 -18.84 4.21
CA GLU A 232 -26.34 -18.92 5.59
C GLU A 232 -26.61 -17.62 6.37
N ARG A 233 -26.42 -16.45 5.74
CA ARG A 233 -26.81 -15.16 6.33
C ARG A 233 -28.29 -15.09 6.68
N LYS A 234 -29.18 -15.57 5.81
CA LYS A 234 -30.61 -15.62 6.07
C LYS A 234 -30.93 -16.52 7.27
N ARG A 235 -30.30 -17.69 7.34
CA ARG A 235 -30.44 -18.59 8.51
C ARG A 235 -29.98 -17.94 9.82
N ILE A 236 -28.85 -17.23 9.80
CA ILE A 236 -28.35 -16.50 10.97
C ILE A 236 -29.24 -15.30 11.31
N ALA A 237 -29.78 -14.61 10.28
CA ALA A 237 -30.71 -13.50 10.49
C ALA A 237 -32.01 -13.95 11.17
N GLU A 238 -32.56 -15.11 10.78
CA GLU A 238 -33.73 -15.69 11.44
C GLU A 238 -33.46 -15.96 12.92
N LEU A 239 -32.30 -16.54 13.26
CA LEU A 239 -31.89 -16.77 14.65
C LEU A 239 -31.72 -15.46 15.43
N LEU A 240 -31.05 -14.48 14.84
CA LEU A 240 -30.85 -13.16 15.44
C LEU A 240 -32.17 -12.43 15.63
N SER A 241 -33.04 -12.44 14.63
CA SER A 241 -34.38 -11.82 14.72
C SER A 241 -35.24 -12.45 15.78
N GLY A 242 -35.19 -13.78 15.93
CA GLY A 242 -35.85 -14.51 17.03
C GLY A 242 -35.37 -14.06 18.42
N ASN A 243 -34.06 -14.04 18.62
CA ASN A 243 -33.47 -13.62 19.90
C ASN A 243 -33.77 -12.15 20.22
N ILE A 244 -33.76 -11.26 19.22
CA ILE A 244 -34.13 -9.85 19.41
C ILE A 244 -35.61 -9.72 19.72
N THR A 245 -36.49 -10.49 19.06
CA THR A 245 -37.93 -10.50 19.36
C THR A 245 -38.21 -10.93 20.81
N GLU A 246 -37.58 -11.99 21.29
CA GLU A 246 -37.68 -12.40 22.70
C GLU A 246 -37.20 -11.29 23.64
N ALA A 247 -36.07 -10.66 23.31
CA ALA A 247 -35.55 -9.56 24.11
C ALA A 247 -36.48 -8.33 24.13
N LEU A 248 -37.21 -8.07 23.03
CA LEU A 248 -38.19 -6.99 22.93
C LEU A 248 -39.47 -7.31 23.74
N VAL A 249 -39.94 -8.55 23.73
CA VAL A 249 -41.09 -9.01 24.57
C VAL A 249 -40.80 -8.76 26.06
N ASP A 250 -39.58 -9.05 26.51
CA ASP A 250 -39.14 -8.73 27.88
C ASP A 250 -39.21 -7.22 28.21
N LEU A 251 -39.05 -6.36 27.19
CA LEU A 251 -39.12 -4.90 27.33
C LEU A 251 -40.51 -4.33 27.09
N ASN A 252 -41.55 -5.17 27.20
CA ASN A 252 -42.97 -4.85 27.09
C ASN A 252 -43.46 -4.48 25.69
N PHE A 253 -42.81 -5.01 24.66
CA PHE A 253 -43.35 -5.01 23.30
C PHE A 253 -44.09 -6.31 23.06
N LEU A 254 -45.40 -6.37 23.47
CA LEU A 254 -46.15 -7.62 23.55
C LEU A 254 -46.47 -8.23 22.17
N ASP A 255 -46.62 -7.41 21.15
CA ASP A 255 -47.02 -7.82 19.80
C ASP A 255 -45.98 -7.43 18.75
N VAL A 256 -44.71 -7.38 19.14
CA VAL A 256 -43.63 -7.01 18.28
C VAL A 256 -43.30 -8.07 17.26
N ARG A 257 -43.05 -7.61 16.02
CA ARG A 257 -42.43 -8.42 14.97
C ARG A 257 -41.12 -7.74 14.57
N PHE A 258 -40.04 -8.50 14.57
CA PHE A 258 -38.72 -8.05 14.20
C PHE A 258 -38.13 -9.01 13.21
N ASP A 259 -37.63 -8.51 12.09
CA ASP A 259 -37.07 -9.34 11.02
C ASP A 259 -35.99 -8.57 10.24
N MET A 260 -35.34 -9.25 9.31
CA MET A 260 -34.34 -8.70 8.41
C MET A 260 -34.73 -8.97 6.97
N VAL A 261 -34.85 -7.91 6.16
CA VAL A 261 -35.05 -8.00 4.72
C VAL A 261 -33.69 -8.06 4.05
N PHE A 262 -33.57 -8.90 3.03
CA PHE A 262 -32.41 -9.02 2.16
C PHE A 262 -32.73 -8.50 0.77
N GLU A 263 -32.25 -7.33 0.45
CA GLU A 263 -32.17 -6.86 -0.93
C GLU A 263 -30.87 -7.35 -1.56
N GLN A 264 -30.79 -7.38 -2.87
CA GLN A 264 -29.58 -7.73 -3.58
C GLN A 264 -29.06 -6.53 -4.35
N THR A 265 -27.74 -6.35 -4.31
CA THR A 265 -27.05 -5.35 -5.13
C THR A 265 -26.92 -5.86 -6.56
N GLU A 266 -26.94 -4.94 -7.52
CA GLU A 266 -26.75 -5.26 -8.95
C GLU A 266 -25.31 -5.73 -9.26
N HIS A 267 -24.37 -5.43 -8.38
CA HIS A 267 -22.94 -5.70 -8.58
C HIS A 267 -22.38 -6.59 -7.47
N TYR A 268 -21.50 -7.49 -7.87
CA TYR A 268 -20.72 -8.26 -6.92
C TYR A 268 -19.76 -7.38 -6.13
N SER A 269 -19.54 -7.74 -4.87
CA SER A 269 -18.56 -7.14 -4.00
C SER A 269 -17.74 -8.22 -3.26
N ALA A 270 -16.69 -7.82 -2.56
CA ALA A 270 -15.92 -8.74 -1.71
C ALA A 270 -16.76 -9.32 -0.55
N ASP A 271 -17.87 -8.67 -0.20
CA ASP A 271 -18.82 -9.09 0.83
C ASP A 271 -20.05 -9.82 0.26
N GLY A 272 -20.07 -10.08 -1.06
CA GLY A 272 -21.20 -10.71 -1.77
C GLY A 272 -22.15 -9.68 -2.38
N THR A 273 -23.42 -10.08 -2.50
CA THR A 273 -24.49 -9.28 -3.15
C THR A 273 -25.61 -8.89 -2.19
N ASP A 274 -25.55 -9.31 -0.93
CA ASP A 274 -26.62 -9.02 0.04
C ASP A 274 -26.55 -7.58 0.56
N TYR A 275 -27.72 -6.95 0.62
CA TYR A 275 -27.94 -5.67 1.29
C TYR A 275 -29.05 -5.84 2.32
N PRO A 276 -28.73 -6.40 3.53
CA PRO A 276 -29.72 -6.64 4.56
C PRO A 276 -30.00 -5.40 5.40
N TYR A 277 -31.25 -5.24 5.82
CA TYR A 277 -31.63 -4.25 6.81
C TYR A 277 -32.75 -4.74 7.72
N PHE A 278 -32.72 -4.28 8.96
CA PHE A 278 -33.72 -4.61 9.97
C PHE A 278 -35.06 -3.89 9.73
N ILE A 279 -36.14 -4.65 9.91
CA ILE A 279 -37.50 -4.15 9.88
C ILE A 279 -38.22 -4.51 11.19
N ILE A 280 -39.14 -3.69 11.62
CA ILE A 280 -39.88 -3.85 12.87
C ILE A 280 -41.33 -3.39 12.74
N SER A 281 -42.23 -4.06 13.48
CA SER A 281 -43.56 -3.57 13.78
C SER A 281 -43.73 -3.72 15.30
N THR A 282 -44.15 -2.64 15.98
CA THR A 282 -44.27 -2.59 17.45
C THR A 282 -45.69 -2.79 17.93
N ASN A 283 -46.69 -2.76 17.05
CA ASN A 283 -48.11 -2.90 17.41
C ASN A 283 -48.83 -3.88 16.46
N VAL A 284 -49.93 -4.42 16.96
CA VAL A 284 -50.84 -5.30 16.21
C VAL A 284 -51.40 -4.56 14.99
N GLY A 285 -51.27 -5.17 13.81
CA GLY A 285 -51.84 -4.61 12.56
C GLY A 285 -51.04 -3.52 11.90
N GLU A 286 -49.90 -3.10 12.46
CA GLU A 286 -48.98 -2.23 11.79
C GLU A 286 -48.15 -2.98 10.74
N GLU A 287 -47.84 -2.30 9.64
CA GLU A 287 -46.88 -2.82 8.65
C GLU A 287 -45.47 -2.80 9.21
N MET A 288 -44.67 -3.78 8.78
CA MET A 288 -43.24 -3.81 9.09
C MET A 288 -42.53 -2.64 8.42
N LYS A 289 -41.84 -1.83 9.20
CA LYS A 289 -41.10 -0.64 8.71
C LYS A 289 -39.61 -0.79 8.96
N PRO A 290 -38.77 -0.22 8.11
CA PRO A 290 -37.34 -0.14 8.37
C PRO A 290 -37.06 0.49 9.74
N LEU A 291 -36.08 -0.05 10.45
CA LEU A 291 -35.73 0.37 11.82
C LEU A 291 -35.47 1.87 11.97
N TRP A 292 -34.91 2.50 10.93
CA TRP A 292 -34.64 3.94 10.91
C TRP A 292 -35.89 4.82 10.78
N GLN A 293 -37.06 4.23 10.55
CA GLN A 293 -38.35 4.95 10.46
C GLN A 293 -39.16 4.91 11.76
N VAL A 294 -38.60 4.30 12.82
CA VAL A 294 -39.24 4.29 14.14
C VAL A 294 -39.19 5.71 14.73
N ALA A 295 -40.36 6.27 15.02
CA ALA A 295 -40.52 7.70 15.37
C ALA A 295 -40.44 8.00 16.87
N SER A 296 -40.67 7.01 17.74
CA SER A 296 -40.70 7.20 19.20
C SER A 296 -39.32 7.07 19.84
N GLY A 297 -38.84 8.10 20.54
CA GLY A 297 -37.52 8.10 21.21
C GLY A 297 -37.40 6.99 22.27
N GLY A 298 -38.40 6.84 23.13
CA GLY A 298 -38.40 5.82 24.18
C GLY A 298 -38.51 4.40 23.62
N GLU A 299 -39.33 4.16 22.60
CA GLU A 299 -39.39 2.87 21.91
C GLU A 299 -38.06 2.54 21.24
N LEU A 300 -37.49 3.49 20.50
CA LEU A 300 -36.21 3.33 19.84
C LEU A 300 -35.09 2.99 20.83
N SER A 301 -35.03 3.66 21.98
CA SER A 301 -34.03 3.40 23.01
C SER A 301 -34.15 1.96 23.58
N ARG A 302 -35.37 1.46 23.78
CA ARG A 302 -35.63 0.07 24.22
C ARG A 302 -35.31 -0.95 23.10
N ILE A 303 -35.65 -0.65 21.87
CA ILE A 303 -35.28 -1.51 20.72
C ILE A 303 -33.74 -1.60 20.63
N MET A 304 -33.04 -0.47 20.77
CA MET A 304 -31.59 -0.44 20.79
C MET A 304 -31.01 -1.26 21.97
N LEU A 305 -31.64 -1.20 23.13
CA LEU A 305 -31.22 -2.00 24.26
C LEU A 305 -31.39 -3.51 24.00
N ALA A 306 -32.54 -3.95 23.43
CA ALA A 306 -32.77 -5.32 23.04
C ALA A 306 -31.73 -5.81 22.04
N MET A 307 -31.53 -5.07 20.98
CA MET A 307 -30.50 -5.38 19.95
C MET A 307 -29.11 -5.46 20.56
N LYS A 308 -28.71 -4.49 21.38
CA LYS A 308 -27.42 -4.49 22.06
C LYS A 308 -27.25 -5.66 23.01
N SER A 309 -28.31 -6.08 23.70
CA SER A 309 -28.24 -7.26 24.58
C SER A 309 -27.98 -8.58 23.83
N CYS A 310 -28.42 -8.66 22.55
CA CYS A 310 -28.19 -9.83 21.70
C CYS A 310 -26.86 -9.77 20.94
N LEU A 311 -26.35 -8.55 20.71
CA LEU A 311 -25.13 -8.30 19.91
C LEU A 311 -23.92 -7.94 20.78
N ALA A 312 -24.02 -8.03 22.11
CA ALA A 312 -22.99 -7.55 23.04
C ALA A 312 -21.60 -8.13 22.74
N ASP A 313 -21.53 -9.42 22.43
CA ASP A 313 -20.25 -10.09 22.12
C ASP A 313 -19.73 -9.77 20.71
N ALA A 314 -20.60 -9.27 19.81
CA ALA A 314 -20.26 -8.94 18.44
C ALA A 314 -19.92 -7.45 18.23
N ASP A 315 -20.18 -6.58 19.22
CA ASP A 315 -20.01 -5.12 19.07
C ASP A 315 -18.75 -4.62 19.79
N LYS A 316 -17.96 -3.78 19.11
CA LYS A 316 -16.73 -3.16 19.66
C LYS A 316 -16.97 -1.78 20.28
N ILE A 317 -18.23 -1.38 20.50
CA ILE A 317 -18.55 -0.07 21.08
C ILE A 317 -18.38 -0.14 22.59
N GLU A 318 -17.41 0.55 23.13
CA GLU A 318 -17.04 0.50 24.56
C GLU A 318 -18.04 1.22 25.46
N THR A 319 -18.67 2.30 24.97
CA THR A 319 -19.58 3.15 25.77
C THR A 319 -20.94 3.28 25.10
N LEU A 320 -22.00 3.02 25.86
CA LEU A 320 -23.39 3.13 25.45
C LEU A 320 -24.09 4.20 26.28
N ILE A 321 -24.80 5.11 25.62
CA ILE A 321 -25.60 6.16 26.28
C ILE A 321 -27.06 5.93 25.93
N PHE A 322 -27.89 5.69 26.96
CA PHE A 322 -29.33 5.53 26.84
C PHE A 322 -30.04 6.76 27.41
N ASP A 323 -30.79 7.42 26.56
CA ASP A 323 -31.68 8.52 26.94
C ASP A 323 -33.13 8.13 26.63
N GLU A 324 -34.07 8.66 27.43
CA GLU A 324 -35.51 8.40 27.29
C GLU A 324 -35.92 6.89 27.36
N ILE A 325 -35.06 6.01 27.84
CA ILE A 325 -35.31 4.56 27.84
C ILE A 325 -36.48 4.17 28.73
N ASP A 326 -36.81 4.97 29.71
CA ASP A 326 -37.83 4.79 30.73
C ASP A 326 -39.15 5.53 30.40
N VAL A 327 -39.25 6.18 29.26
CA VAL A 327 -40.49 6.86 28.82
C VAL A 327 -41.58 5.83 28.51
N GLY A 328 -42.73 6.01 29.17
CA GLY A 328 -43.91 5.16 28.96
C GLY A 328 -43.84 3.77 29.60
N ILE A 329 -42.88 3.53 30.50
CA ILE A 329 -42.79 2.25 31.24
C ILE A 329 -42.84 2.50 32.75
N SER A 330 -43.26 1.46 33.48
CA SER A 330 -43.29 1.45 34.97
C SER A 330 -43.22 0.01 35.52
N GLY A 331 -43.07 -0.11 36.81
CA GLY A 331 -43.18 -1.38 37.51
C GLY A 331 -42.22 -2.46 36.99
N ARG A 332 -42.79 -3.61 36.59
CA ARG A 332 -42.01 -4.76 36.14
C ARG A 332 -41.17 -4.49 34.88
N THR A 333 -41.70 -3.74 33.95
CA THR A 333 -40.98 -3.37 32.71
C THR A 333 -39.72 -2.56 33.02
N ALA A 334 -39.81 -1.58 33.94
CA ALA A 334 -38.67 -0.80 34.38
C ALA A 334 -37.57 -1.69 35.02
N GLN A 335 -37.99 -2.72 35.79
CA GLN A 335 -37.04 -3.68 36.34
C GLN A 335 -36.36 -4.53 35.26
N MET A 336 -37.09 -5.00 34.24
CA MET A 336 -36.51 -5.78 33.14
C MET A 336 -35.54 -4.93 32.32
N VAL A 337 -35.84 -3.65 32.07
CA VAL A 337 -34.93 -2.68 31.45
C VAL A 337 -33.66 -2.54 32.29
N ALA A 338 -33.80 -2.37 33.61
CA ALA A 338 -32.68 -2.21 34.52
C ALA A 338 -31.75 -3.45 34.55
N GLU A 339 -32.34 -4.65 34.56
CA GLU A 339 -31.60 -5.91 34.50
C GLU A 339 -30.82 -6.08 33.17
N LYS A 340 -31.44 -5.72 32.03
CA LYS A 340 -30.76 -5.76 30.72
C LYS A 340 -29.63 -4.75 30.66
N ILE A 341 -29.83 -3.52 31.15
CA ILE A 341 -28.76 -2.51 31.25
C ILE A 341 -27.62 -3.00 32.13
N HIS A 342 -27.95 -3.55 33.30
CA HIS A 342 -26.92 -4.09 34.19
C HIS A 342 -26.11 -5.23 33.57
N ARG A 343 -26.75 -6.10 32.78
CA ARG A 343 -26.07 -7.18 32.07
C ARG A 343 -25.06 -6.64 31.05
N ILE A 344 -25.47 -5.65 30.24
CA ILE A 344 -24.58 -4.99 29.27
C ILE A 344 -23.46 -4.24 30.00
N GLY A 345 -23.75 -3.63 31.14
CA GLY A 345 -22.77 -2.92 31.97
C GLY A 345 -21.63 -3.75 32.51
N LYS A 346 -21.69 -5.10 32.40
CA LYS A 346 -20.58 -5.99 32.76
C LYS A 346 -19.45 -5.99 31.75
N THR A 347 -19.77 -5.69 30.50
CA THR A 347 -18.82 -5.73 29.38
C THR A 347 -18.63 -4.35 28.70
N HIS A 348 -19.53 -3.40 28.94
CA HIS A 348 -19.55 -2.07 28.36
C HIS A 348 -19.72 -1.01 29.43
N GLN A 349 -19.19 0.20 29.18
CA GLN A 349 -19.58 1.36 29.96
C GLN A 349 -20.98 1.79 29.55
N VAL A 350 -21.93 1.86 30.53
CA VAL A 350 -23.30 2.32 30.24
C VAL A 350 -23.60 3.57 31.01
N ILE A 351 -24.05 4.61 30.31
CA ILE A 351 -24.58 5.85 30.88
C ILE A 351 -26.08 5.87 30.58
N CYS A 352 -26.89 5.96 31.60
CA CYS A 352 -28.35 5.99 31.46
C CYS A 352 -28.91 7.25 32.10
N ILE A 353 -29.76 7.99 31.38
CA ILE A 353 -30.55 9.10 31.91
C ILE A 353 -31.91 8.53 32.25
N THR A 354 -32.30 8.60 33.52
CA THR A 354 -33.53 7.98 34.01
C THR A 354 -34.15 8.80 35.14
N HIS A 355 -35.48 8.73 35.24
CA HIS A 355 -36.25 9.24 36.39
C HIS A 355 -36.86 8.10 37.23
N LEU A 356 -36.67 6.84 36.78
CA LEU A 356 -37.23 5.69 37.47
C LEU A 356 -36.28 5.11 38.55
N PRO A 357 -36.73 4.99 39.82
CA PRO A 357 -35.90 4.49 40.89
C PRO A 357 -35.42 3.03 40.66
N GLN A 358 -36.21 2.22 39.94
CA GLN A 358 -35.87 0.83 39.61
C GLN A 358 -34.61 0.74 38.75
N ILE A 359 -34.46 1.64 37.75
CA ILE A 359 -33.29 1.70 36.88
C ILE A 359 -32.11 2.30 37.65
N ALA A 360 -32.34 3.36 38.40
CA ALA A 360 -31.30 4.01 39.19
C ALA A 360 -30.73 3.03 40.23
N ALA A 361 -31.56 2.21 40.90
CA ALA A 361 -31.11 1.28 41.94
C ALA A 361 -30.12 0.20 41.42
N MET A 362 -30.11 -0.11 40.11
CA MET A 362 -29.20 -1.08 39.48
C MET A 362 -27.87 -0.45 39.02
N ALA A 363 -27.73 0.85 39.16
CA ALA A 363 -26.51 1.56 38.71
C ALA A 363 -25.40 1.43 39.79
N ASN A 364 -24.14 1.31 39.32
CA ASN A 364 -22.96 1.34 40.16
C ASN A 364 -22.67 2.73 40.70
N HIS A 365 -22.99 3.76 39.94
CA HIS A 365 -22.75 5.16 40.27
C HIS A 365 -23.99 6.00 39.93
N HIS A 366 -24.34 6.96 40.83
CA HIS A 366 -25.48 7.85 40.67
C HIS A 366 -25.01 9.31 40.56
N TYR A 367 -25.56 10.00 39.61
CA TYR A 367 -25.32 11.44 39.38
C TYR A 367 -26.68 12.16 39.40
N PRO A 368 -27.20 12.58 40.57
CA PRO A 368 -28.48 13.28 40.65
C PRO A 368 -28.38 14.67 40.01
N VAL A 369 -29.34 14.98 39.15
CA VAL A 369 -29.45 16.30 38.54
C VAL A 369 -30.56 17.08 39.25
N SER A 370 -30.21 18.20 39.91
CA SER A 370 -31.18 19.11 40.50
C SER A 370 -31.22 20.44 39.73
N TYR A 371 -32.40 20.79 39.25
CA TYR A 371 -32.59 22.10 38.62
C TYR A 371 -32.87 23.15 39.67
N THR A 372 -31.96 24.07 39.94
CA THR A 372 -32.22 25.26 40.71
C THR A 372 -32.91 26.27 39.79
N HIS A 373 -34.22 26.45 39.94
CA HIS A 373 -34.94 27.54 39.30
C HIS A 373 -34.44 28.88 39.90
N LEU A 374 -33.59 29.60 39.18
CA LEU A 374 -33.42 31.04 39.41
C LEU A 374 -34.74 31.68 39.01
N ARG A 375 -35.58 32.08 40.02
CA ARG A 375 -36.67 32.99 39.76
C ARG A 375 -36.10 34.27 39.21
N ALA A 376 -36.44 34.59 37.95
CA ALA A 376 -36.22 35.93 37.42
C ALA A 376 -36.92 36.95 38.36
N HIS A 377 -36.15 37.84 38.95
CA HIS A 377 -36.71 39.00 39.60
C HIS A 377 -37.39 39.85 38.52
N GLU A 378 -38.73 39.84 38.53
CA GLU A 378 -39.50 40.88 37.88
C GLU A 378 -39.13 42.22 38.55
N THR A 379 -38.28 42.99 37.90
CA THR A 379 -38.15 44.43 38.18
C THR A 379 -39.36 45.14 37.58
N THR A 380 -40.41 45.31 38.43
CA THR A 380 -41.48 46.26 38.16
C THR A 380 -40.86 47.66 38.20
N LEU A 381 -40.61 48.25 37.04
CA LEU A 381 -40.40 49.69 36.90
C LEU A 381 -41.80 50.38 37.03
N HIS A 382 -42.03 50.96 38.21
CA HIS A 382 -43.04 51.99 38.35
C HIS A 382 -42.52 53.30 37.75
N LEU A 383 -43.25 53.77 36.73
CA LEU A 383 -43.37 55.17 36.38
C LEU A 383 -44.83 55.55 36.43
#